data_64999131ef33586f2d73d90a3d880637
#
_entry.id   64999131ef33586f2d73d90a3d880637
#
_cell.length_a   1.000
_cell.length_b   1.000
_cell.length_c   1.000
_cell.angle_alpha   90.00
_cell.angle_beta   90.00
_cell.angle_gamma   90.00
#
_symmetry.space_group_name_H-M   'P 1'
#
loop_
_entity.id
_entity.type
_entity.pdbx_description
1 polymer ?
#
loop_
_entity_poly.entity_id
_entity_poly.type
_entity_poly.pdbx_seq_one_letter_code
_entity_poly.pdbx_strand_id
1 'polypeptide(L)'
;MAWLREVISKSPWLGWGFALICLGVAVFFMVRGGGGGSPYSPERMQEMVTIKFTDTGDEIQMLRGDLDRQLRRRDEGLDPTKGLINPKTGQPTGFPYDKSEWEGMISRIVEQRKRLDQAESAAPAAGPGAPATK
;
A
#
# COMPACT_ATOMS: atom_id res chain seq x y z
N MET A 1 -1.97 3.54 -41.56
CA MET A 1 -1.10 4.45 -40.78
C MET A 1 -0.58 5.65 -41.59
N ALA A 2 -0.67 5.63 -42.96
CA ALA A 2 -0.24 6.75 -43.80
C ALA A 2 -1.12 8.01 -43.72
N TRP A 3 -2.41 7.85 -43.47
CA TRP A 3 -3.37 8.94 -43.34
C TRP A 3 -3.06 9.93 -42.21
N LEU A 4 -2.60 9.43 -41.06
CA LEU A 4 -2.20 10.26 -39.92
C LEU A 4 -0.99 11.18 -40.25
N ARG A 5 -0.03 10.70 -41.04
CA ARG A 5 1.11 11.52 -41.48
C ARG A 5 0.71 12.66 -42.39
N GLU A 6 -0.28 12.45 -43.26
CA GLU A 6 -0.73 13.44 -44.23
C GLU A 6 -1.55 14.56 -43.56
N VAL A 7 -2.33 14.23 -42.51
CA VAL A 7 -3.10 15.21 -41.73
C VAL A 7 -2.18 16.09 -40.87
N ILE A 8 -1.15 15.52 -40.27
CA ILE A 8 -0.18 16.24 -39.44
C ILE A 8 0.71 17.18 -40.28
N SER A 9 1.06 16.77 -41.52
CA SER A 9 1.90 17.61 -42.38
C SER A 9 1.17 18.83 -42.99
N LYS A 10 -0.15 18.75 -43.10
CA LYS A 10 -0.99 19.83 -43.65
C LYS A 10 -1.36 20.94 -42.64
N SER A 11 -1.28 20.64 -41.36
CA SER A 11 -1.68 21.61 -40.32
C SER A 11 -0.76 21.47 -39.07
N PRO A 12 0.36 22.20 -39.05
CA PRO A 12 1.29 22.16 -37.91
C PRO A 12 0.62 22.55 -36.59
N TRP A 13 -0.49 23.27 -36.66
CA TRP A 13 -1.28 23.68 -35.50
C TRP A 13 -2.02 22.55 -34.83
N LEU A 14 -2.40 21.52 -35.59
CA LEU A 14 -3.03 20.30 -35.03
C LEU A 14 -2.05 19.48 -34.18
N GLY A 15 -0.77 19.43 -34.57
CA GLY A 15 0.28 18.79 -33.78
C GLY A 15 0.51 19.48 -32.44
N TRP A 16 0.52 20.80 -32.42
CA TRP A 16 0.63 21.61 -31.21
C TRP A 16 -0.59 21.46 -30.29
N GLY A 17 -1.80 21.45 -30.86
CA GLY A 17 -3.04 21.21 -30.11
C GLY A 17 -3.06 19.84 -29.43
N PHE A 18 -2.65 18.81 -30.14
CA PHE A 18 -2.56 17.46 -29.57
C PHE A 18 -1.49 17.35 -28.46
N ALA A 19 -0.33 17.99 -28.65
CA ALA A 19 0.72 18.03 -27.64
C ALA A 19 0.24 18.73 -26.34
N LEU A 20 -0.51 19.84 -26.46
CA LEU A 20 -1.07 20.55 -25.32
C LEU A 20 -2.15 19.73 -24.59
N ILE A 21 -2.98 18.98 -25.34
CA ILE A 21 -3.98 18.07 -24.74
C ILE A 21 -3.27 16.96 -23.98
N CYS A 22 -2.26 16.31 -24.57
CA CYS A 22 -1.47 15.27 -23.90
C CYS A 22 -0.77 15.80 -22.64
N LEU A 23 -0.19 17.00 -22.72
CA LEU A 23 0.43 17.66 -21.57
C LEU A 23 -0.60 17.97 -20.49
N GLY A 24 -1.77 18.51 -20.85
CA GLY A 24 -2.87 18.79 -19.92
C GLY A 24 -3.38 17.53 -19.22
N VAL A 25 -3.53 16.43 -19.96
CA VAL A 25 -3.92 15.13 -19.41
C VAL A 25 -2.83 14.60 -18.48
N ALA A 26 -1.56 14.68 -18.84
CA ALA A 26 -0.45 14.24 -18.00
C ALA A 26 -0.38 15.05 -16.69
N VAL A 27 -0.50 16.39 -16.77
CA VAL A 27 -0.55 17.26 -15.58
C VAL A 27 -1.79 16.96 -14.74
N PHE A 28 -2.95 16.76 -15.37
CA PHE A 28 -4.17 16.40 -14.66
C PHE A 28 -4.02 15.07 -13.87
N PHE A 29 -3.43 14.05 -14.48
CA PHE A 29 -3.14 12.78 -13.80
C PHE A 29 -2.07 12.96 -12.73
N MET A 30 -1.08 13.81 -12.93
CA MET A 30 -0.05 14.10 -11.93
C MET A 30 -0.63 14.82 -10.70
N VAL A 31 -1.51 15.80 -10.90
CA VAL A 31 -2.16 16.54 -9.80
C VAL A 31 -3.23 15.69 -9.12
N ARG A 32 -4.02 14.95 -9.89
CA ARG A 32 -5.08 14.09 -9.35
C ARG A 32 -4.54 12.76 -8.79
N GLY A 33 -3.47 12.23 -9.38
CA GLY A 33 -2.77 11.04 -8.89
C GLY A 33 -1.74 11.33 -7.81
N GLY A 34 -1.35 12.59 -7.62
CA GLY A 34 -0.36 13.01 -6.63
C GLY A 34 -0.81 12.90 -5.16
N GLY A 35 -2.10 12.60 -4.91
CA GLY A 35 -2.60 12.24 -3.58
C GLY A 35 -2.33 10.78 -3.17
N GLY A 36 -1.85 9.95 -4.10
CA GLY A 36 -1.50 8.55 -3.88
C GLY A 36 -0.02 8.35 -3.55
N GLY A 37 0.52 9.09 -2.59
CA GLY A 37 1.83 8.76 -2.01
C GLY A 37 1.85 7.28 -1.64
N SER A 38 3.00 6.62 -1.82
CA SER A 38 3.16 5.23 -1.39
C SER A 38 2.55 5.06 -0.01
N PRO A 39 1.76 4.01 0.26
CA PRO A 39 1.19 3.75 1.58
C PRO A 39 2.28 3.69 2.68
N TYR A 40 3.53 3.54 2.28
CA TYR A 40 4.72 3.52 3.13
C TYR A 40 5.57 4.80 3.03
N SER A 41 5.01 5.91 2.52
CA SER A 41 5.75 7.18 2.54
C SER A 41 6.05 7.60 3.98
N PRO A 42 7.23 8.20 4.27
CA PRO A 42 7.60 8.61 5.62
C PRO A 42 6.56 9.54 6.26
N GLU A 43 5.94 10.39 5.46
CA GLU A 43 4.90 11.33 5.90
C GLU A 43 3.65 10.60 6.38
N ARG A 44 3.20 9.58 5.63
CA ARG A 44 2.04 8.76 6.03
C ARG A 44 2.34 7.88 7.24
N MET A 45 3.56 7.41 7.40
CA MET A 45 3.96 6.61 8.57
C MET A 45 4.00 7.41 9.86
N GLN A 46 4.17 8.73 9.77
CA GLN A 46 4.15 9.67 10.91
C GLN A 46 2.74 10.22 11.20
N GLU A 47 1.76 9.87 10.38
CA GLU A 47 0.37 10.28 10.60
C GLU A 47 -0.19 9.65 11.88
N MET A 48 -0.83 10.46 12.73
CA MET A 48 -1.49 9.99 13.94
C MET A 48 -2.84 9.37 13.59
N VAL A 49 -3.02 8.12 13.98
CA VAL A 49 -4.28 7.39 13.80
C VAL A 49 -4.93 7.21 15.15
N THR A 50 -6.21 7.61 15.24
CA THR A 50 -7.01 7.38 16.46
C THR A 50 -7.70 6.02 16.35
N ILE A 51 -7.48 5.18 17.35
CA ILE A 51 -8.07 3.84 17.47
C ILE A 51 -9.07 3.87 18.60
N LYS A 52 -10.28 3.43 18.31
CA LYS A 52 -11.35 3.30 19.28
C LYS A 52 -11.56 1.82 19.62
N PHE A 53 -11.57 1.53 20.92
CA PHE A 53 -11.92 0.21 21.44
C PHE A 53 -13.42 0.09 21.64
N THR A 54 -14.05 -0.88 20.99
CA THR A 54 -15.51 -1.04 21.01
C THR A 54 -16.02 -1.63 22.33
N ASP A 55 -15.16 -2.30 23.08
CA ASP A 55 -15.49 -2.92 24.38
C ASP A 55 -15.46 -1.94 25.54
N THR A 56 -14.51 -1.01 25.57
CA THR A 56 -14.35 -0.04 26.66
C THR A 56 -14.74 1.38 26.27
N GLY A 57 -14.87 1.68 24.96
CA GLY A 57 -15.09 3.02 24.45
C GLY A 57 -13.86 3.93 24.53
N ASP A 58 -12.73 3.41 25.00
CA ASP A 58 -11.49 4.17 25.08
C ASP A 58 -10.94 4.48 23.69
N GLU A 59 -10.27 5.62 23.57
CA GLU A 59 -9.60 6.04 22.36
C GLU A 59 -8.11 6.22 22.64
N ILE A 60 -7.27 5.67 21.77
CA ILE A 60 -5.83 5.88 21.81
C ILE A 60 -5.35 6.48 20.49
N GLN A 61 -4.34 7.32 20.57
CA GLN A 61 -3.64 7.83 19.38
C GLN A 61 -2.30 7.16 19.26
N MET A 62 -2.00 6.66 18.09
CA MET A 62 -0.70 6.10 17.77
C MET A 62 -0.26 6.47 16.35
N LEU A 63 1.04 6.37 16.08
CA LEU A 63 1.57 6.55 14.76
C LEU A 63 1.12 5.40 13.84
N ARG A 64 0.77 5.73 12.62
CA ARG A 64 0.40 4.73 11.61
C ARG A 64 1.51 3.68 11.39
N GLY A 65 2.77 4.09 11.44
CA GLY A 65 3.91 3.18 11.35
C GLY A 65 4.00 2.19 12.51
N ASP A 66 3.60 2.60 13.71
CA ASP A 66 3.55 1.71 14.87
C ASP A 66 2.40 0.72 14.78
N LEU A 67 1.25 1.18 14.29
CA LEU A 67 0.10 0.32 14.01
C LEU A 67 0.46 -0.75 12.98
N ASP A 68 1.06 -0.37 11.84
CA ASP A 68 1.52 -1.31 10.81
C ASP A 68 2.53 -2.32 11.38
N ARG A 69 3.48 -1.86 12.20
CA ARG A 69 4.47 -2.73 12.85
C ARG A 69 3.83 -3.71 13.83
N GLN A 70 2.85 -3.29 14.61
CA GLN A 70 2.13 -4.17 15.54
C GLN A 70 1.33 -5.23 14.78
N LEU A 71 0.69 -4.88 13.68
CA LEU A 71 -0.04 -5.82 12.83
C LEU A 71 0.89 -6.85 12.19
N ARG A 72 2.07 -6.43 11.73
CA ARG A 72 3.06 -7.34 11.13
C ARG A 72 3.65 -8.33 12.13
N ARG A 73 3.71 -7.98 13.41
CA ARG A 73 4.21 -8.87 14.48
C ARG A 73 3.21 -9.91 14.94
N ARG A 74 1.94 -9.82 14.54
CA ARG A 74 0.95 -10.83 14.87
C ARG A 74 1.22 -12.09 14.08
N ASP A 75 1.47 -13.19 14.78
CA ASP A 75 1.66 -14.53 14.18
C ASP A 75 0.33 -15.18 13.82
N GLU A 76 -0.75 -14.80 14.51
CA GLU A 76 -2.10 -15.24 14.18
C GLU A 76 -2.60 -14.58 12.90
N GLY A 77 -3.36 -15.33 12.10
CA GLY A 77 -3.90 -14.86 10.83
C GLY A 77 -4.55 -13.47 10.96
N LEU A 78 -4.11 -12.54 10.12
CA LEU A 78 -4.65 -11.20 10.06
C LEU A 78 -6.06 -11.26 9.46
N ASP A 79 -7.05 -11.02 10.30
CA ASP A 79 -8.46 -10.99 9.94
C ASP A 79 -8.95 -9.54 10.05
N PRO A 80 -9.54 -8.96 9.00
CA PRO A 80 -10.06 -7.59 9.04
C PRO A 80 -11.17 -7.40 10.07
N THR A 81 -11.82 -8.49 10.52
CA THR A 81 -12.85 -8.44 11.57
C THR A 81 -12.28 -8.36 12.98
N LYS A 82 -10.99 -8.72 13.16
CA LYS A 82 -10.30 -8.67 14.43
C LYS A 82 -9.51 -7.38 14.56
N GLY A 83 -9.92 -6.50 15.44
CA GLY A 83 -9.27 -5.23 15.74
C GLY A 83 -7.91 -5.36 16.46
N LEU A 84 -7.34 -4.23 16.83
CA LEU A 84 -6.16 -4.18 17.69
C LEU A 84 -6.50 -4.72 19.10
N ILE A 85 -5.55 -5.40 19.73
CA ILE A 85 -5.76 -5.93 21.09
C ILE A 85 -5.83 -4.76 22.08
N ASN A 86 -6.92 -4.71 22.84
CA ASN A 86 -7.07 -3.75 23.91
C ASN A 86 -6.14 -4.15 25.08
N PRO A 87 -5.22 -3.27 25.50
CA PRO A 87 -4.29 -3.59 26.59
C PRO A 87 -4.98 -3.78 27.94
N LYS A 88 -6.21 -3.28 28.11
CA LYS A 88 -6.97 -3.43 29.35
C LYS A 88 -7.75 -4.74 29.45
N THR A 89 -8.32 -5.20 28.33
CA THR A 89 -9.20 -6.38 28.29
C THR A 89 -8.58 -7.59 27.62
N GLY A 90 -7.52 -7.39 26.84
CA GLY A 90 -6.90 -8.44 26.01
C GLY A 90 -7.73 -8.86 24.79
N GLN A 91 -8.85 -8.18 24.54
CA GLN A 91 -9.73 -8.48 23.41
C GLN A 91 -9.36 -7.70 22.16
N PRO A 92 -9.54 -8.26 20.95
CA PRO A 92 -9.21 -7.61 19.69
C PRO A 92 -10.34 -6.67 19.23
N THR A 93 -10.54 -5.57 19.95
CA THR A 93 -11.69 -4.65 19.79
C THR A 93 -11.33 -3.27 19.30
N GLY A 94 -10.03 -2.99 19.05
CA GLY A 94 -9.55 -1.68 18.61
C GLY A 94 -9.61 -1.51 17.10
N PHE A 95 -10.37 -0.52 16.62
CA PHE A 95 -10.48 -0.20 15.20
C PHE A 95 -10.20 1.29 14.97
N PRO A 96 -9.51 1.64 13.86
CA PRO A 96 -9.43 3.03 13.45
C PRO A 96 -10.82 3.52 12.98
N TYR A 97 -11.03 4.84 13.00
CA TYR A 97 -12.28 5.43 12.54
C TYR A 97 -12.57 5.12 11.07
N ASP A 98 -11.54 5.06 10.23
CA ASP A 98 -11.68 4.68 8.84
C ASP A 98 -11.57 3.16 8.66
N LYS A 99 -12.72 2.53 8.57
CA LYS A 99 -12.84 1.09 8.37
C LYS A 99 -12.31 0.63 7.00
N SER A 100 -12.48 1.43 5.97
CA SER A 100 -12.01 1.09 4.62
C SER A 100 -10.48 1.08 4.57
N GLU A 101 -9.86 2.00 5.27
CA GLU A 101 -8.42 2.08 5.42
C GLU A 101 -7.87 0.88 6.21
N TRP A 102 -8.57 0.48 7.26
CA TRP A 102 -8.24 -0.71 8.05
C TRP A 102 -8.24 -1.98 7.21
N GLU A 103 -9.33 -2.22 6.48
CA GLU A 103 -9.45 -3.38 5.60
C GLU A 103 -8.38 -3.38 4.50
N GLY A 104 -8.08 -2.22 3.93
CA GLY A 104 -7.03 -2.04 2.93
C GLY A 104 -5.62 -2.29 3.49
N MET A 105 -5.35 -1.91 4.74
CA MET A 105 -4.07 -2.16 5.41
C MET A 105 -3.88 -3.66 5.64
N ILE A 106 -4.87 -4.33 6.21
CA ILE A 106 -4.84 -5.76 6.47
C ILE A 106 -4.66 -6.56 5.19
N SER A 107 -5.44 -6.25 4.15
CA SER A 107 -5.35 -6.94 2.85
C SER A 107 -3.94 -6.85 2.25
N ARG A 108 -3.30 -5.68 2.32
CA ARG A 108 -1.93 -5.49 1.83
C ARG A 108 -0.91 -6.33 2.59
N ILE A 109 -1.02 -6.37 3.93
CA ILE A 109 -0.09 -7.15 4.76
C ILE A 109 -0.26 -8.65 4.48
N VAL A 110 -1.49 -9.12 4.37
CA VAL A 110 -1.80 -10.52 4.03
C VAL A 110 -1.24 -10.89 2.65
N GLU A 111 -1.43 -10.03 1.66
CA GLU A 111 -0.90 -10.26 0.32
C GLU A 111 0.63 -10.27 0.29
N GLN A 112 1.28 -9.37 1.03
CA GLN A 112 2.74 -9.37 1.15
C GLN A 112 3.26 -10.65 1.79
N ARG A 113 2.63 -11.14 2.87
CA ARG A 113 3.00 -12.43 3.49
C ARG A 113 2.88 -13.57 2.49
N LYS A 114 1.74 -13.65 1.80
CA LYS A 114 1.52 -14.69 0.79
C LYS A 114 2.59 -14.68 -0.32
N ARG A 115 3.02 -13.50 -0.75
CA ARG A 115 4.10 -13.38 -1.75
C ARG A 115 5.46 -13.84 -1.22
N LEU A 116 5.76 -13.55 0.05
CA LEU A 116 7.00 -14.00 0.70
C LEU A 116 7.02 -15.52 0.86
N ASP A 117 5.92 -16.13 1.33
CA ASP A 117 5.78 -17.57 1.46
C ASP A 117 5.92 -18.28 0.09
N GLN A 118 5.36 -17.69 -0.96
CA GLN A 118 5.51 -18.22 -2.33
C GLN A 118 6.94 -18.09 -2.86
N ALA A 119 7.62 -16.98 -2.55
CA ALA A 119 9.00 -16.77 -2.96
C ALA A 119 9.95 -17.71 -2.21
N GLU A 120 9.71 -17.97 -0.93
CA GLU A 120 10.46 -18.93 -0.12
C GLU A 120 10.25 -20.36 -0.60
N SER A 121 9.01 -20.73 -0.95
CA SER A 121 8.69 -22.04 -1.52
C SER A 121 9.26 -22.25 -2.92
N ALA A 122 9.45 -21.17 -3.70
CA ALA A 122 10.01 -21.21 -5.05
C ALA A 122 11.54 -21.12 -5.07
N ALA A 123 12.18 -20.71 -3.96
CA ALA A 123 13.62 -20.71 -3.85
C ALA A 123 14.14 -22.16 -3.87
N PRO A 124 14.96 -22.58 -4.85
CA PRO A 124 15.55 -23.90 -4.81
C PRO A 124 16.39 -24.00 -3.54
N ALA A 125 16.18 -25.06 -2.78
CA ALA A 125 16.95 -25.37 -1.59
C ALA A 125 18.44 -25.27 -1.94
N ALA A 126 19.06 -24.15 -1.59
CA ALA A 126 20.51 -24.00 -1.67
C ALA A 126 21.07 -25.00 -0.65
N GLY A 127 21.39 -26.20 -1.13
CA GLY A 127 21.97 -27.26 -0.33
C GLY A 127 23.25 -26.75 0.36
N PRO A 128 23.44 -27.06 1.65
CA PRO A 128 24.68 -26.83 2.32
C PRO A 128 25.68 -27.86 1.84
N GLY A 129 26.56 -27.49 0.89
CA GLY A 129 27.55 -28.44 0.44
C GLY A 129 28.40 -27.98 -0.74
N ALA A 130 29.26 -27.00 -0.55
CA ALA A 130 30.49 -26.95 -1.31
C ALA A 130 31.64 -27.29 -0.36
N PRO A 131 32.30 -28.47 -0.51
CA PRO A 131 33.50 -28.76 0.27
C PRO A 131 34.64 -27.85 -0.22
N ALA A 132 35.25 -27.14 0.73
CA ALA A 132 36.52 -26.48 0.51
C ALA A 132 37.56 -27.49 0.05
N THR A 133 37.94 -27.47 -1.22
CA THR A 133 39.12 -28.16 -1.71
C THR A 133 40.36 -27.33 -1.35
N LYS A 134 41.28 -28.02 -0.64
CA LYS A 134 42.64 -27.58 -0.33
C LYS A 134 43.43 -27.23 -1.57
#